data_42e15d0c3191528fe7cdf5baf7e3b6e7
#
_entry.id   42e15d0c3191528fe7cdf5baf7e3b6e7
#
_cell.length_a   1.000
_cell.length_b   1.000
_cell.length_c   1.000
_cell.angle_alpha   90.00
_cell.angle_beta   90.00
_cell.angle_gamma   90.00
#
_symmetry.space_group_name_H-M   'P 1'
#
loop_
_entity.id
_entity.type
_entity.pdbx_description
1 polymer ?
#
loop_
_entity_poly.entity_id
_entity_poly.type
_entity_poly.pdbx_seq_one_letter_code
_entity_poly.pdbx_strand_id
1 'polypeptide(L)'
;MHFLQKTAGIAMVMHNLHPICENYTLDVLSEDDYTKFQISFIDILDKQVNALNYRIPSDYVEALCAETGMSASDAHRMLTVAHCTAVHHPRHHHKKQVSLGKESSVMADSAAPTRLWTRDYVFDIGVNFLVYSVHFLLMLWSTAYAIYTWNASISMAGLASGLFIVGALFARIPAGRFIDFVGRRKMFLAGTLMFFLLVLCYELAPSLEVFMLVRFLHGLSFGTTSTAASTVVAALVPLKRMGTGIGYFTLGVTMASAIGPFIAMNLTSAKEFTLAIEICAAATFLIFALSFFIKAPERTILPEEKADLHKISFDRFFSIKALAISCIALMAGVCSSTVLSFLGAYTAHIGITGIGATGFFLCFAATSFISRPLTGYLLDHFGGNIVIYPALICMAVAMGFIGTASTDAAMLIGALFLGFGYGTTTASCHALAVHCAPMHQVGVATSTYFVLLDFGIGVGPYTLGSFVPAFGFSFVYIAAGAISLIGIVLYYYLLARHHRFTRHQMDRDSEAKTIIAQRRQRFYEKRLAGAH
;
A
#
# COMPACT_ATOMS: atom_id res chain seq x y z
N MET A 1 -26.50 25.54 28.11
CA MET A 1 -25.82 26.76 27.64
C MET A 1 -24.35 26.85 28.09
N HIS A 2 -23.99 26.56 29.34
CA HIS A 2 -22.60 26.63 29.86
C HIS A 2 -21.63 25.65 29.22
N PHE A 3 -22.09 24.49 28.75
CA PHE A 3 -21.25 23.46 28.11
C PHE A 3 -20.89 23.82 26.65
N LEU A 4 -21.81 24.47 25.93
CA LEU A 4 -21.59 24.93 24.54
C LEU A 4 -20.65 26.15 24.48
N GLN A 5 -20.65 27.02 25.49
CA GLN A 5 -19.69 28.12 25.58
C GLN A 5 -18.25 27.66 25.86
N LYS A 6 -18.08 26.59 26.68
CA LYS A 6 -16.74 26.00 26.93
C LYS A 6 -16.16 25.30 25.71
N THR A 7 -16.98 24.59 24.92
CA THR A 7 -16.54 23.94 23.67
C THR A 7 -16.19 24.95 22.58
N ALA A 8 -16.91 26.05 22.48
CA ALA A 8 -16.60 27.13 21.53
C ALA A 8 -15.29 27.85 21.89
N GLY A 9 -15.01 28.06 23.19
CA GLY A 9 -13.73 28.62 23.67
C GLY A 9 -12.52 27.75 23.33
N ILE A 10 -12.63 26.41 23.49
CA ILE A 10 -11.57 25.47 23.14
C ILE A 10 -11.33 25.40 21.63
N ALA A 11 -12.38 25.42 20.82
CA ALA A 11 -12.27 25.47 19.37
C ALA A 11 -11.60 26.77 18.88
N MET A 12 -11.87 27.90 19.56
CA MET A 12 -11.25 29.19 19.24
C MET A 12 -9.77 29.24 19.64
N VAL A 13 -9.37 28.59 20.74
CA VAL A 13 -7.96 28.42 21.15
C VAL A 13 -7.20 27.55 20.16
N MET A 14 -7.78 26.44 19.72
CA MET A 14 -7.18 25.55 18.72
C MET A 14 -7.07 26.21 17.35
N HIS A 15 -8.04 27.02 16.96
CA HIS A 15 -8.01 27.78 15.71
C HIS A 15 -6.92 28.86 15.70
N ASN A 16 -6.67 29.52 16.83
CA ASN A 16 -5.64 30.57 16.93
C ASN A 16 -4.22 30.01 17.13
N LEU A 17 -4.09 28.74 17.55
CA LEU A 17 -2.81 28.05 17.67
C LEU A 17 -2.36 27.40 16.35
N HIS A 18 -3.26 27.08 15.46
CA HIS A 18 -2.98 26.45 14.17
C HIS A 18 -1.98 27.26 13.30
N PRO A 19 -2.12 28.56 13.12
CA PRO A 19 -1.16 29.37 12.34
C PRO A 19 0.22 29.50 12.99
N ILE A 20 0.30 29.40 14.33
CA ILE A 20 1.56 29.51 15.07
C ILE A 20 2.34 28.19 14.96
N CYS A 21 1.64 27.03 15.00
CA CYS A 21 2.26 25.72 14.81
C CYS A 21 2.70 25.44 13.37
N GLU A 22 2.08 26.06 12.37
CA GLU A 22 2.48 25.91 10.97
C GLU A 22 3.74 26.72 10.60
N ASN A 23 4.03 27.82 11.30
CA ASN A 23 5.15 28.71 10.97
C ASN A 23 6.45 28.40 11.73
N TYR A 24 6.43 27.51 12.72
CA TYR A 24 7.63 27.14 13.48
C TYR A 24 7.95 25.65 13.31
N THR A 25 8.92 25.37 12.44
CA THR A 25 9.64 24.08 12.46
C THR A 25 10.57 24.09 13.67
N LEU A 26 10.22 23.37 14.71
CA LEU A 26 10.93 23.31 16.00
C LEU A 26 12.40 22.86 15.93
N ASP A 27 12.90 22.44 14.78
CA ASP A 27 14.23 21.86 14.60
C ASP A 27 15.33 22.88 14.23
N VAL A 28 15.03 24.19 14.17
CA VAL A 28 16.01 25.23 13.75
C VAL A 28 16.05 26.43 14.70
N LEU A 29 15.40 26.36 15.85
CA LEU A 29 15.39 27.47 16.79
C LEU A 29 16.67 27.45 17.65
N SER A 30 17.40 28.60 17.70
CA SER A 30 18.42 28.80 18.70
C SER A 30 17.81 28.80 20.11
N GLU A 31 18.61 28.55 21.16
CA GLU A 31 18.11 28.58 22.55
C GLU A 31 17.34 29.87 22.89
N ASP A 32 17.75 30.98 22.30
CA ASP A 32 17.10 32.31 22.45
C ASP A 32 15.73 32.36 21.75
N ASP A 33 15.58 31.73 20.59
CA ASP A 33 14.32 31.70 19.84
C ASP A 33 13.32 30.73 20.50
N TYR A 34 13.80 29.63 21.07
CA TYR A 34 12.99 28.72 21.87
C TYR A 34 12.44 29.38 23.14
N THR A 35 13.27 30.18 23.81
CA THR A 35 12.87 30.94 24.98
C THR A 35 11.83 32.02 24.63
N LYS A 36 12.01 32.73 23.53
CA LYS A 36 11.02 33.71 23.02
C LYS A 36 9.71 33.05 22.61
N PHE A 37 9.77 31.86 21.99
CA PHE A 37 8.59 31.07 21.65
C PHE A 37 7.83 30.63 22.91
N GLN A 38 8.55 30.10 23.92
CA GLN A 38 7.94 29.73 25.19
C GLN A 38 7.25 30.93 25.87
N ILE A 39 7.89 32.08 25.93
CA ILE A 39 7.34 33.31 26.53
C ILE A 39 6.08 33.73 25.77
N SER A 40 6.13 33.75 24.44
CA SER A 40 4.98 34.16 23.59
C SER A 40 3.81 33.18 23.71
N PHE A 41 4.10 31.87 23.81
CA PHE A 41 3.10 30.82 23.99
C PHE A 41 2.43 30.88 25.37
N ILE A 42 3.19 31.13 26.43
CA ILE A 42 2.71 31.32 27.79
C ILE A 42 1.82 32.59 27.87
N ASP A 43 2.21 33.67 27.23
CA ASP A 43 1.47 34.93 27.24
C ASP A 43 0.09 34.82 26.53
N ILE A 44 0.03 34.01 25.46
CA ILE A 44 -1.24 33.69 24.77
C ILE A 44 -2.13 32.83 25.66
N LEU A 45 -1.57 31.82 26.33
CA LEU A 45 -2.31 30.96 27.26
C LEU A 45 -2.84 31.76 28.45
N ASP A 46 -2.04 32.65 29.03
CA ASP A 46 -2.43 33.49 30.18
C ASP A 46 -3.56 34.47 29.82
N LYS A 47 -3.52 35.08 28.65
CA LYS A 47 -4.63 35.91 28.12
C LYS A 47 -5.91 35.12 27.93
N GLN A 48 -5.82 33.86 27.49
CA GLN A 48 -6.98 33.00 27.26
C GLN A 48 -7.58 32.47 28.59
N VAL A 49 -6.75 32.13 29.58
CA VAL A 49 -7.20 31.68 30.90
C VAL A 49 -7.85 32.83 31.68
N ASN A 50 -7.33 34.04 31.58
CA ASN A 50 -7.94 35.23 32.16
C ASN A 50 -9.30 35.55 31.53
N ALA A 51 -9.48 35.29 30.22
CA ALA A 51 -10.77 35.43 29.54
C ALA A 51 -11.83 34.39 30.01
N LEU A 52 -11.40 33.25 30.55
CA LEU A 52 -12.28 32.20 31.11
C LEU A 52 -12.67 32.42 32.57
N ASN A 53 -12.20 33.48 33.21
CA ASN A 53 -12.51 33.88 34.60
C ASN A 53 -12.18 32.79 35.66
N TYR A 54 -11.10 32.01 35.39
CA TYR A 54 -10.65 30.94 36.29
C TYR A 54 -9.51 31.44 37.17
N ARG A 55 -9.68 31.37 38.51
CA ARG A 55 -8.63 31.69 39.48
C ARG A 55 -8.04 30.44 40.11
N ILE A 56 -6.72 30.32 40.04
CA ILE A 56 -5.99 29.28 40.76
C ILE A 56 -5.97 29.66 42.27
N PRO A 57 -6.35 28.76 43.20
CA PRO A 57 -6.27 29.03 44.63
C PRO A 57 -4.84 29.37 45.05
N SER A 58 -4.69 30.42 45.93
CA SER A 58 -3.39 30.93 46.37
C SER A 58 -2.53 29.88 47.09
N ASP A 59 -3.18 28.96 47.79
CA ASP A 59 -2.54 27.89 48.55
C ASP A 59 -1.67 26.96 47.68
N TYR A 60 -2.06 26.73 46.42
CA TYR A 60 -1.28 25.92 45.48
C TYR A 60 -0.06 26.67 44.94
N VAL A 61 -0.19 27.99 44.77
CA VAL A 61 0.92 28.85 44.33
C VAL A 61 1.98 28.94 45.44
N GLU A 62 1.54 29.15 46.70
CA GLU A 62 2.44 29.22 47.83
C GLU A 62 3.17 27.91 48.09
N ALA A 63 2.47 26.77 48.00
CA ALA A 63 3.10 25.45 48.14
C ALA A 63 4.18 25.20 47.08
N LEU A 64 3.93 25.56 45.81
CA LEU A 64 4.89 25.38 44.74
C LEU A 64 6.11 26.31 44.88
N CYS A 65 5.90 27.56 45.34
CA CYS A 65 6.99 28.49 45.66
C CYS A 65 7.88 27.97 46.78
N ALA A 66 7.28 27.36 47.82
CA ALA A 66 8.02 26.81 48.95
C ALA A 66 8.86 25.58 48.57
N GLU A 67 8.36 24.73 47.69
CA GLU A 67 9.07 23.51 47.23
C GLU A 67 10.16 23.79 46.18
N THR A 68 9.96 24.76 45.29
CA THR A 68 10.80 24.94 44.10
C THR A 68 11.68 26.19 44.15
N GLY A 69 11.43 27.12 45.07
CA GLY A 69 12.13 28.41 45.11
C GLY A 69 11.77 29.38 43.99
N MET A 70 10.74 29.10 43.21
CA MET A 70 10.28 29.94 42.09
C MET A 70 9.57 31.19 42.58
N SER A 71 9.51 32.22 41.72
CA SER A 71 8.68 33.39 41.97
C SER A 71 7.18 33.04 41.93
N ALA A 72 6.35 33.76 42.71
CA ALA A 72 4.90 33.53 42.71
C ALA A 72 4.27 33.70 41.31
N SER A 73 4.83 34.55 40.46
CA SER A 73 4.38 34.72 39.07
C SER A 73 4.67 33.50 38.19
N ASP A 74 5.84 32.89 38.35
CA ASP A 74 6.24 31.71 37.56
C ASP A 74 5.50 30.44 38.06
N ALA A 75 5.32 30.31 39.37
CA ALA A 75 4.52 29.25 39.98
C ALA A 75 3.05 29.32 39.54
N HIS A 76 2.47 30.51 39.50
CA HIS A 76 1.11 30.72 38.98
C HIS A 76 1.00 30.35 37.48
N ARG A 77 1.96 30.75 36.67
CA ARG A 77 2.03 30.39 35.25
C ARG A 77 2.15 28.88 35.04
N MET A 78 3.01 28.20 35.80
CA MET A 78 3.22 26.77 35.70
C MET A 78 1.98 25.95 36.14
N LEU A 79 1.27 26.38 37.16
CA LEU A 79 0.02 25.76 37.62
C LEU A 79 -1.13 26.02 36.60
N THR A 80 -1.15 27.17 35.93
CA THR A 80 -2.09 27.47 34.86
C THR A 80 -1.92 26.50 33.68
N VAL A 81 -0.68 26.27 33.24
CA VAL A 81 -0.36 25.31 32.17
C VAL A 81 -0.70 23.87 32.61
N ALA A 82 -0.33 23.48 33.83
CA ALA A 82 -0.62 22.16 34.37
C ALA A 82 -2.14 21.92 34.54
N HIS A 83 -2.89 22.94 34.88
CA HIS A 83 -4.35 22.84 34.99
C HIS A 83 -5.02 22.71 33.62
N CYS A 84 -4.59 23.48 32.63
CA CYS A 84 -5.07 23.35 31.24
C CYS A 84 -4.76 21.96 30.65
N THR A 85 -3.65 21.33 31.04
CA THR A 85 -3.31 19.95 30.65
C THR A 85 -4.04 18.88 31.47
N ALA A 86 -4.35 19.16 32.75
CA ALA A 86 -5.01 18.21 33.67
C ALA A 86 -6.54 18.16 33.51
N VAL A 87 -7.19 19.19 33.01
CA VAL A 87 -8.64 19.17 32.71
C VAL A 87 -8.99 18.14 31.61
N HIS A 88 -7.99 17.60 30.89
CA HIS A 88 -8.16 16.46 30.01
C HIS A 88 -7.90 15.08 30.66
N HIS A 89 -7.65 15.02 32.01
CA HIS A 89 -7.48 13.76 32.73
C HIS A 89 -8.33 13.71 34.01
N PRO A 90 -9.52 13.07 34.00
CA PRO A 90 -10.19 12.75 35.26
C PRO A 90 -9.43 11.62 35.98
N ARG A 91 -8.83 11.94 37.16
CA ARG A 91 -8.35 10.95 38.10
C ARG A 91 -9.54 10.38 38.90
N HIS A 92 -9.67 9.07 38.91
CA HIS A 92 -10.27 8.37 40.03
C HIS A 92 -9.40 7.15 40.41
N HIS A 93 -8.77 7.25 41.57
CA HIS A 93 -8.25 6.12 42.31
C HIS A 93 -9.40 5.37 42.96
N HIS A 94 -9.60 4.10 42.64
CA HIS A 94 -10.05 3.10 43.60
C HIS A 94 -9.46 1.74 43.24
N LYS A 95 -8.69 1.21 44.22
CA LYS A 95 -8.21 -0.17 44.25
C LYS A 95 -9.39 -1.12 44.33
N LYS A 96 -9.53 -2.00 43.33
CA LYS A 96 -10.14 -3.32 43.49
C LYS A 96 -9.34 -4.32 42.69
N GLN A 97 -8.60 -5.16 43.39
CA GLN A 97 -8.07 -6.40 42.84
C GLN A 97 -9.26 -7.31 42.53
N VAL A 98 -9.50 -7.55 41.25
CA VAL A 98 -10.39 -8.59 40.74
C VAL A 98 -9.55 -9.50 39.85
N SER A 99 -9.70 -10.77 40.06
CA SER A 99 -9.00 -11.89 39.46
C SER A 99 -8.85 -11.81 37.93
N LEU A 100 -7.66 -11.46 37.49
CA LEU A 100 -7.20 -11.39 36.09
C LEU A 100 -6.71 -12.76 35.62
N GLY A 101 -7.59 -13.74 35.58
CA GLY A 101 -7.18 -15.10 35.18
C GLY A 101 -7.69 -15.62 33.85
N LYS A 102 -8.68 -14.98 33.23
CA LYS A 102 -9.29 -15.47 31.97
C LYS A 102 -9.39 -14.46 30.81
N GLU A 103 -9.17 -13.18 31.04
CA GLU A 103 -9.24 -12.15 29.98
C GLU A 103 -7.90 -11.86 29.30
N SER A 104 -6.78 -12.35 29.86
CA SER A 104 -5.44 -12.13 29.29
C SER A 104 -5.19 -12.86 27.97
N SER A 105 -5.99 -13.87 27.61
CA SER A 105 -5.84 -14.58 26.33
C SER A 105 -6.46 -13.83 25.12
N VAL A 106 -7.44 -12.96 25.37
CA VAL A 106 -8.08 -12.14 24.33
C VAL A 106 -7.33 -10.83 24.09
N MET A 107 -6.59 -10.34 25.13
CA MET A 107 -5.81 -9.11 25.04
C MET A 107 -4.43 -9.27 24.37
N ALA A 108 -3.93 -10.50 24.22
CA ALA A 108 -2.65 -10.76 23.56
C ALA A 108 -2.68 -10.55 22.03
N ASP A 109 -3.86 -10.49 21.42
CA ASP A 109 -4.02 -10.41 19.96
C ASP A 109 -3.99 -8.97 19.40
N SER A 110 -3.96 -7.93 20.23
CA SER A 110 -3.99 -6.52 19.80
C SER A 110 -2.67 -5.75 19.92
N ALA A 111 -1.61 -6.41 20.39
CA ALA A 111 -0.28 -5.80 20.42
C ALA A 111 0.26 -5.65 18.97
N ALA A 112 0.82 -4.46 18.65
CA ALA A 112 1.47 -4.24 17.36
C ALA A 112 2.47 -5.38 17.07
N PRO A 113 2.48 -5.96 15.85
CA PRO A 113 3.33 -7.10 15.54
C PRO A 113 4.81 -6.75 15.77
N THR A 114 5.50 -7.55 16.56
CA THR A 114 6.93 -7.34 16.88
C THR A 114 7.84 -8.16 15.98
N ARG A 115 7.33 -9.27 15.42
CA ARG A 115 8.06 -10.20 14.55
C ARG A 115 7.52 -10.13 13.13
N LEU A 116 8.42 -10.06 12.15
CA LEU A 116 8.06 -10.10 10.73
C LEU A 116 7.62 -11.51 10.30
N TRP A 117 8.43 -12.52 10.63
CA TRP A 117 8.20 -13.90 10.22
C TRP A 117 7.21 -14.59 11.16
N THR A 118 5.92 -14.33 10.95
CA THR A 118 4.84 -15.05 11.60
C THR A 118 4.30 -16.14 10.66
N ARG A 119 3.64 -17.15 11.22
CA ARG A 119 3.00 -18.21 10.45
C ARG A 119 2.02 -17.63 9.42
N ASP A 120 1.16 -16.72 9.85
CA ASP A 120 0.14 -16.12 9.01
C ASP A 120 0.74 -15.31 7.85
N TYR A 121 1.84 -14.59 8.10
CA TYR A 121 2.57 -13.86 7.08
C TYR A 121 3.19 -14.78 6.02
N VAL A 122 3.80 -15.92 6.44
CA VAL A 122 4.37 -16.90 5.50
C VAL A 122 3.30 -17.58 4.66
N PHE A 123 2.17 -17.95 5.27
CA PHE A 123 1.03 -18.51 4.54
C PHE A 123 0.47 -17.51 3.53
N ASP A 124 0.34 -16.24 3.90
CA ASP A 124 -0.20 -15.20 3.01
C ASP A 124 0.73 -14.93 1.81
N ILE A 125 2.06 -14.91 2.02
CA ILE A 125 3.05 -14.88 0.91
C ILE A 125 2.86 -16.06 -0.02
N GLY A 126 2.71 -17.28 0.51
CA GLY A 126 2.51 -18.49 -0.28
C GLY A 126 1.22 -18.45 -1.09
N VAL A 127 0.11 -18.04 -0.47
CA VAL A 127 -1.17 -17.86 -1.15
C VAL A 127 -1.06 -16.80 -2.24
N ASN A 128 -0.45 -15.65 -1.94
CA ASN A 128 -0.27 -14.58 -2.92
C ASN A 128 0.59 -15.04 -4.12
N PHE A 129 1.66 -15.79 -3.88
CA PHE A 129 2.47 -16.39 -4.95
C PHE A 129 1.62 -17.28 -5.86
N LEU A 130 0.82 -18.17 -5.30
CA LEU A 130 -0.04 -19.07 -6.07
C LEU A 130 -1.13 -18.31 -6.84
N VAL A 131 -1.76 -17.29 -6.22
CA VAL A 131 -2.78 -16.43 -6.87
C VAL A 131 -2.20 -15.75 -8.11
N TYR A 132 -1.00 -15.18 -7.99
CA TYR A 132 -0.34 -14.54 -9.13
C TYR A 132 0.19 -15.55 -10.15
N SER A 133 0.61 -16.76 -9.73
CA SER A 133 1.02 -17.82 -10.65
C SER A 133 -0.12 -18.26 -11.55
N VAL A 134 -1.30 -18.49 -10.98
CA VAL A 134 -2.53 -18.79 -11.74
C VAL A 134 -2.91 -17.63 -12.66
N HIS A 135 -2.82 -16.38 -12.17
CA HIS A 135 -3.09 -15.20 -12.99
C HIS A 135 -2.20 -15.14 -14.24
N PHE A 136 -0.88 -15.21 -14.07
CA PHE A 136 0.07 -15.11 -15.18
C PHE A 136 -0.01 -16.31 -16.13
N LEU A 137 -0.25 -17.51 -15.62
CA LEU A 137 -0.47 -18.70 -16.46
C LEU A 137 -1.72 -18.51 -17.33
N LEU A 138 -2.86 -18.20 -16.72
CA LEU A 138 -4.13 -18.04 -17.43
C LEU A 138 -4.15 -16.80 -18.32
N MET A 139 -3.33 -15.79 -18.09
CA MET A 139 -3.24 -14.62 -18.96
C MET A 139 -2.75 -15.02 -20.37
N LEU A 140 -1.70 -15.81 -20.47
CA LEU A 140 -1.16 -16.31 -21.73
C LEU A 140 -2.03 -17.44 -22.31
N TRP A 141 -2.42 -18.38 -21.44
CA TRP A 141 -3.24 -19.53 -21.81
C TRP A 141 -4.57 -19.12 -22.46
N SER A 142 -5.26 -18.10 -21.91
CA SER A 142 -6.60 -17.70 -22.38
C SER A 142 -6.61 -17.18 -23.81
N THR A 143 -5.55 -16.49 -24.22
CA THR A 143 -5.38 -16.01 -25.59
C THR A 143 -5.22 -17.17 -26.57
N ALA A 144 -4.33 -18.12 -26.25
CA ALA A 144 -4.11 -19.30 -27.08
C ALA A 144 -5.35 -20.19 -27.13
N TYR A 145 -6.02 -20.41 -25.99
CA TYR A 145 -7.24 -21.21 -25.89
C TYR A 145 -8.41 -20.64 -26.70
N ALA A 146 -8.61 -19.30 -26.66
CA ALA A 146 -9.65 -18.64 -27.42
C ALA A 146 -9.45 -18.78 -28.94
N ILE A 147 -8.22 -18.66 -29.43
CA ILE A 147 -7.88 -18.86 -30.84
C ILE A 147 -8.12 -20.34 -31.23
N TYR A 148 -7.64 -21.26 -30.40
CA TYR A 148 -7.72 -22.69 -30.71
C TYR A 148 -9.16 -23.21 -30.70
N THR A 149 -9.96 -22.86 -29.67
CA THR A 149 -11.29 -23.45 -29.42
C THR A 149 -12.39 -22.80 -30.27
N TRP A 150 -12.34 -21.47 -30.47
CA TRP A 150 -13.41 -20.73 -31.15
C TRP A 150 -12.92 -20.01 -32.42
N ASN A 151 -11.71 -20.28 -32.93
CA ASN A 151 -11.12 -19.55 -34.05
C ASN A 151 -11.20 -18.02 -33.86
N ALA A 152 -11.08 -17.56 -32.61
CA ALA A 152 -11.16 -16.14 -32.30
C ALA A 152 -10.09 -15.35 -33.05
N SER A 153 -10.44 -14.16 -33.52
CA SER A 153 -9.42 -13.23 -34.05
C SER A 153 -8.43 -12.84 -32.97
N ILE A 154 -7.21 -12.47 -33.34
CA ILE A 154 -6.16 -12.03 -32.39
C ILE A 154 -6.69 -10.91 -31.47
N SER A 155 -7.49 -9.99 -32.03
CA SER A 155 -8.10 -8.90 -31.26
C SER A 155 -9.08 -9.41 -30.20
N MET A 156 -9.96 -10.35 -30.54
CA MET A 156 -10.94 -10.92 -29.59
C MET A 156 -10.26 -11.79 -28.54
N ALA A 157 -9.25 -12.54 -28.90
CA ALA A 157 -8.45 -13.34 -27.96
C ALA A 157 -7.68 -12.44 -26.98
N GLY A 158 -7.13 -11.34 -27.47
CA GLY A 158 -6.50 -10.30 -26.64
C GLY A 158 -7.50 -9.63 -25.68
N LEU A 159 -8.71 -9.34 -26.17
CA LEU A 159 -9.80 -8.81 -25.34
C LEU A 159 -10.20 -9.79 -24.24
N ALA A 160 -10.33 -11.09 -24.55
CA ALA A 160 -10.64 -12.12 -23.58
C ALA A 160 -9.59 -12.20 -22.45
N SER A 161 -8.30 -12.05 -22.78
CA SER A 161 -7.24 -11.95 -21.78
C SER A 161 -7.33 -10.64 -20.99
N GLY A 162 -7.56 -9.50 -21.64
CA GLY A 162 -7.62 -8.17 -21.04
C GLY A 162 -8.79 -7.95 -20.09
N LEU A 163 -9.95 -8.58 -20.36
CA LEU A 163 -11.15 -8.47 -19.52
C LEU A 163 -10.91 -8.91 -18.08
N PHE A 164 -9.98 -9.82 -17.84
CA PHE A 164 -9.56 -10.18 -16.49
C PHE A 164 -8.98 -8.98 -15.72
N ILE A 165 -8.11 -8.19 -16.35
CA ILE A 165 -7.52 -6.99 -15.72
C ILE A 165 -8.59 -5.93 -15.48
N VAL A 166 -9.52 -5.78 -16.44
CA VAL A 166 -10.66 -4.86 -16.27
C VAL A 166 -11.50 -5.28 -15.05
N GLY A 167 -11.84 -6.57 -14.94
CA GLY A 167 -12.54 -7.11 -13.77
C GLY A 167 -11.79 -6.84 -12.47
N ALA A 168 -10.48 -7.07 -12.45
CA ALA A 168 -9.64 -6.80 -11.29
C ALA A 168 -9.69 -5.32 -10.86
N LEU A 169 -9.61 -4.38 -11.80
CA LEU A 169 -9.72 -2.94 -11.52
C LEU A 169 -11.07 -2.59 -10.88
N PHE A 170 -12.17 -3.10 -11.45
CA PHE A 170 -13.51 -2.87 -10.91
C PHE A 170 -13.68 -3.42 -9.49
N ALA A 171 -13.07 -4.55 -9.16
CA ALA A 171 -13.16 -5.14 -7.83
C ALA A 171 -12.28 -4.44 -6.78
N ARG A 172 -11.10 -3.94 -7.16
CA ARG A 172 -10.14 -3.34 -6.22
C ARG A 172 -10.71 -2.14 -5.47
N ILE A 173 -11.47 -1.28 -6.16
CA ILE A 173 -12.05 -0.07 -5.58
C ILE A 173 -13.01 -0.40 -4.42
N PRO A 174 -14.08 -1.20 -4.62
CA PRO A 174 -14.95 -1.60 -3.51
C PRO A 174 -14.24 -2.49 -2.49
N ALA A 175 -13.35 -3.41 -2.92
CA ALA A 175 -12.62 -4.25 -1.99
C ALA A 175 -11.81 -3.42 -1.00
N GLY A 176 -11.03 -2.44 -1.45
CA GLY A 176 -10.24 -1.57 -0.59
C GLY A 176 -11.08 -0.77 0.40
N ARG A 177 -12.28 -0.31 -0.02
CA ARG A 177 -13.21 0.42 0.85
C ARG A 177 -13.87 -0.45 1.90
N PHE A 178 -14.41 -1.60 1.47
CA PHE A 178 -15.29 -2.40 2.31
C PHE A 178 -14.58 -3.49 3.10
N ILE A 179 -13.27 -3.72 2.88
CA ILE A 179 -12.51 -4.80 3.51
C ILE A 179 -12.56 -4.78 5.04
N ASP A 180 -12.42 -3.61 5.64
CA ASP A 180 -12.47 -3.48 7.10
C ASP A 180 -13.91 -3.65 7.64
N PHE A 181 -14.95 -3.31 6.85
CA PHE A 181 -16.36 -3.43 7.24
C PHE A 181 -16.90 -4.84 7.10
N VAL A 182 -16.55 -5.53 6.03
CA VAL A 182 -16.92 -6.95 5.81
C VAL A 182 -16.11 -7.86 6.73
N GLY A 183 -14.89 -7.46 7.06
CA GLY A 183 -13.87 -8.23 7.76
C GLY A 183 -12.83 -8.77 6.78
N ARG A 184 -11.57 -8.53 7.09
CA ARG A 184 -10.42 -8.90 6.23
C ARG A 184 -10.41 -10.39 5.93
N ARG A 185 -10.60 -11.23 6.95
CA ARG A 185 -10.64 -12.68 6.82
C ARG A 185 -11.81 -13.14 5.96
N LYS A 186 -13.01 -12.58 6.18
CA LYS A 186 -14.21 -12.96 5.43
C LYS A 186 -14.07 -12.62 3.94
N MET A 187 -13.59 -11.41 3.64
CA MET A 187 -13.39 -10.98 2.25
C MET A 187 -12.30 -11.81 1.56
N PHE A 188 -11.23 -12.14 2.27
CA PHE A 188 -10.16 -12.99 1.74
C PHE A 188 -10.66 -14.40 1.41
N LEU A 189 -11.40 -15.05 2.34
CA LEU A 189 -12.00 -16.37 2.11
C LEU A 189 -13.03 -16.36 0.98
N ALA A 190 -13.91 -15.36 0.93
CA ALA A 190 -14.89 -15.24 -0.15
C ALA A 190 -14.20 -15.02 -1.52
N GLY A 191 -13.17 -14.18 -1.56
CA GLY A 191 -12.38 -13.94 -2.77
C GLY A 191 -11.69 -15.20 -3.26
N THR A 192 -11.01 -15.95 -2.39
CA THR A 192 -10.31 -17.19 -2.75
C THR A 192 -11.27 -18.32 -3.15
N LEU A 193 -12.45 -18.42 -2.52
CA LEU A 193 -13.51 -19.34 -2.93
C LEU A 193 -14.01 -19.02 -4.34
N MET A 194 -14.36 -17.74 -4.60
CA MET A 194 -14.82 -17.32 -5.93
C MET A 194 -13.73 -17.52 -6.98
N PHE A 195 -12.46 -17.28 -6.63
CA PHE A 195 -11.32 -17.50 -7.50
C PHE A 195 -11.19 -18.96 -7.92
N PHE A 196 -11.40 -19.90 -6.98
CA PHE A 196 -11.44 -21.33 -7.26
C PHE A 196 -12.63 -21.72 -8.15
N LEU A 197 -13.86 -21.31 -7.78
CA LEU A 197 -15.07 -21.70 -8.51
C LEU A 197 -15.04 -21.20 -9.96
N LEU A 198 -14.51 -20.00 -10.21
CA LEU A 198 -14.45 -19.42 -11.55
C LEU A 198 -13.39 -20.06 -12.46
N VAL A 199 -12.35 -20.66 -11.89
CA VAL A 199 -11.42 -21.49 -12.69
C VAL A 199 -12.17 -22.72 -13.25
N LEU A 200 -13.03 -23.37 -12.47
CA LEU A 200 -13.81 -24.52 -12.94
C LEU A 200 -14.81 -24.13 -14.04
N CYS A 201 -15.27 -22.87 -14.08
CA CYS A 201 -16.20 -22.41 -15.09
C CYS A 201 -15.57 -22.27 -16.49
N TYR A 202 -14.24 -22.29 -16.64
CA TYR A 202 -13.61 -22.16 -17.95
C TYR A 202 -13.92 -23.32 -18.89
N GLU A 203 -13.95 -24.55 -18.38
CA GLU A 203 -14.28 -25.74 -19.19
C GLU A 203 -15.78 -25.82 -19.52
N LEU A 204 -16.61 -25.14 -18.74
CA LEU A 204 -18.07 -25.11 -18.95
C LEU A 204 -18.51 -24.00 -19.90
N ALA A 205 -17.62 -23.17 -20.41
CA ALA A 205 -17.96 -22.05 -21.29
C ALA A 205 -18.34 -22.55 -22.70
N PRO A 206 -19.61 -22.45 -23.14
CA PRO A 206 -20.08 -22.98 -24.42
C PRO A 206 -19.73 -22.05 -25.60
N SER A 207 -19.41 -20.79 -25.35
CA SER A 207 -19.07 -19.79 -26.37
C SER A 207 -17.99 -18.82 -25.91
N LEU A 208 -17.39 -18.10 -26.86
CA LEU A 208 -16.37 -17.08 -26.59
C LEU A 208 -16.91 -15.97 -25.68
N GLU A 209 -18.17 -15.55 -25.84
CA GLU A 209 -18.79 -14.50 -25.03
C GLU A 209 -18.91 -14.94 -23.56
N VAL A 210 -19.35 -16.17 -23.33
CA VAL A 210 -19.43 -16.74 -21.97
C VAL A 210 -18.04 -16.87 -21.38
N PHE A 211 -17.06 -17.33 -22.15
CA PHE A 211 -15.66 -17.37 -21.73
C PHE A 211 -15.15 -15.99 -21.32
N MET A 212 -15.41 -14.96 -22.12
CA MET A 212 -15.05 -13.57 -21.81
C MET A 212 -15.73 -13.06 -20.52
N LEU A 213 -17.01 -13.42 -20.30
CA LEU A 213 -17.72 -13.11 -19.06
C LEU A 213 -17.05 -13.79 -17.86
N VAL A 214 -16.71 -15.08 -17.98
CA VAL A 214 -15.99 -15.83 -16.92
C VAL A 214 -14.64 -15.16 -16.65
N ARG A 215 -13.91 -14.73 -17.67
CA ARG A 215 -12.65 -13.98 -17.53
C ARG A 215 -12.83 -12.69 -16.73
N PHE A 216 -13.87 -11.92 -17.01
CA PHE A 216 -14.18 -10.70 -16.28
C PHE A 216 -14.53 -10.99 -14.81
N LEU A 217 -15.40 -11.95 -14.55
CA LEU A 217 -15.78 -12.38 -13.18
C LEU A 217 -14.57 -12.92 -12.41
N HIS A 218 -13.72 -13.71 -13.07
CA HIS A 218 -12.49 -14.22 -12.48
C HIS A 218 -11.51 -13.08 -12.12
N GLY A 219 -11.46 -12.04 -12.96
CA GLY A 219 -10.76 -10.79 -12.66
C GLY A 219 -11.30 -10.10 -11.42
N LEU A 220 -12.64 -10.02 -11.25
CA LEU A 220 -13.24 -9.48 -10.02
C LEU A 220 -12.78 -10.24 -8.77
N SER A 221 -12.78 -11.58 -8.83
CA SER A 221 -12.33 -12.41 -7.70
C SER A 221 -10.84 -12.23 -7.41
N PHE A 222 -9.99 -12.12 -8.44
CA PHE A 222 -8.57 -11.82 -8.30
C PHE A 222 -8.32 -10.46 -7.66
N GLY A 223 -9.00 -9.42 -8.14
CA GLY A 223 -8.87 -8.06 -7.59
C GLY A 223 -9.25 -8.01 -6.12
N THR A 224 -10.33 -8.71 -5.73
CA THR A 224 -10.76 -8.83 -4.33
C THR A 224 -9.73 -9.60 -3.50
N THR A 225 -9.29 -10.77 -3.96
CA THR A 225 -8.34 -11.65 -3.25
C THR A 225 -6.99 -10.98 -3.06
N SER A 226 -6.41 -10.41 -4.12
CA SER A 226 -5.09 -9.78 -4.06
C SER A 226 -5.08 -8.50 -3.21
N THR A 227 -6.17 -7.71 -3.23
CA THR A 227 -6.34 -6.55 -2.35
C THR A 227 -6.49 -6.98 -0.89
N ALA A 228 -7.24 -8.06 -0.64
CA ALA A 228 -7.41 -8.61 0.71
C ALA A 228 -6.08 -9.16 1.25
N ALA A 229 -5.36 -10.01 0.49
CA ALA A 229 -4.04 -10.53 0.85
C ALA A 229 -3.07 -9.40 1.19
N SER A 230 -2.97 -8.40 0.33
CA SER A 230 -2.09 -7.25 0.53
C SER A 230 -2.47 -6.41 1.76
N THR A 231 -3.77 -6.26 2.06
CA THR A 231 -4.24 -5.57 3.27
C THR A 231 -3.96 -6.39 4.54
N VAL A 232 -4.08 -7.71 4.47
CA VAL A 232 -3.74 -8.64 5.56
C VAL A 232 -2.25 -8.57 5.85
N VAL A 233 -1.38 -8.66 4.83
CA VAL A 233 0.07 -8.50 4.99
C VAL A 233 0.43 -7.16 5.62
N ALA A 234 -0.16 -6.06 5.15
CA ALA A 234 0.09 -4.74 5.70
C ALA A 234 -0.30 -4.62 7.20
N ALA A 235 -1.23 -5.44 7.66
CA ALA A 235 -1.60 -5.51 9.08
C ALA A 235 -0.72 -6.48 9.91
N LEU A 236 -0.14 -7.50 9.26
CA LEU A 236 0.75 -8.47 9.92
C LEU A 236 2.18 -7.96 10.05
N VAL A 237 2.60 -7.04 9.17
CA VAL A 237 3.98 -6.51 9.14
C VAL A 237 4.14 -5.38 10.16
N PRO A 238 5.24 -5.39 10.98
CA PRO A 238 5.56 -4.27 11.85
C PRO A 238 5.78 -2.99 11.05
N LEU A 239 5.23 -1.86 11.50
CA LEU A 239 5.34 -0.56 10.81
C LEU A 239 6.79 -0.16 10.48
N LYS A 240 7.74 -0.46 11.38
CA LYS A 240 9.19 -0.19 11.20
C LYS A 240 9.86 -1.07 10.14
N ARG A 241 9.20 -2.15 9.69
CA ARG A 241 9.70 -3.12 8.71
C ARG A 241 8.78 -3.25 7.50
N MET A 242 7.99 -2.20 7.24
CA MET A 242 6.98 -2.23 6.17
C MET A 242 7.62 -2.43 4.78
N GLY A 243 8.76 -1.79 4.52
CA GLY A 243 9.53 -1.96 3.29
C GLY A 243 10.01 -3.40 3.10
N THR A 244 10.67 -3.95 4.11
CA THR A 244 11.14 -5.33 4.11
C THR A 244 9.97 -6.32 3.96
N GLY A 245 8.89 -6.13 4.74
CA GLY A 245 7.74 -7.04 4.70
C GLY A 245 7.02 -7.03 3.36
N ILE A 246 6.73 -5.88 2.79
CA ILE A 246 6.10 -5.79 1.47
C ILE A 246 7.08 -6.22 0.37
N GLY A 247 8.38 -5.98 0.55
CA GLY A 247 9.42 -6.49 -0.35
C GLY A 247 9.35 -8.01 -0.50
N TYR A 248 9.35 -8.76 0.60
CA TYR A 248 9.21 -10.23 0.57
C TYR A 248 7.85 -10.69 0.04
N PHE A 249 6.76 -10.01 0.40
CA PHE A 249 5.42 -10.33 -0.11
C PHE A 249 5.35 -10.20 -1.64
N THR A 250 5.90 -9.13 -2.19
CA THR A 250 5.89 -8.89 -3.65
C THR A 250 6.94 -9.73 -4.41
N LEU A 251 7.89 -10.35 -3.72
CA LEU A 251 8.83 -11.29 -4.30
C LEU A 251 8.12 -12.51 -4.91
N GLY A 252 7.07 -13.01 -4.24
CA GLY A 252 6.20 -14.05 -4.78
C GLY A 252 5.57 -13.67 -6.12
N VAL A 253 5.16 -12.41 -6.28
CA VAL A 253 4.60 -11.90 -7.54
C VAL A 253 5.63 -11.96 -8.68
N THR A 254 6.90 -11.61 -8.39
CA THR A 254 7.99 -11.68 -9.37
C THR A 254 8.28 -13.12 -9.80
N MET A 255 8.32 -14.06 -8.86
CA MET A 255 8.49 -15.47 -9.18
C MET A 255 7.32 -15.99 -10.03
N ALA A 256 6.10 -15.61 -9.66
CA ALA A 256 4.90 -15.99 -10.40
C ALA A 256 4.90 -15.46 -11.84
N SER A 257 5.40 -14.23 -12.07
CA SER A 257 5.49 -13.64 -13.42
C SER A 257 6.49 -14.32 -14.34
N ALA A 258 7.45 -15.09 -13.80
CA ALA A 258 8.36 -15.92 -14.57
C ALA A 258 7.81 -17.35 -14.77
N ILE A 259 7.31 -17.96 -13.69
CA ILE A 259 6.86 -19.37 -13.67
C ILE A 259 5.54 -19.54 -14.44
N GLY A 260 4.58 -18.63 -14.27
CA GLY A 260 3.26 -18.72 -14.90
C GLY A 260 3.34 -18.80 -16.43
N PRO A 261 3.95 -17.81 -17.11
CA PRO A 261 4.13 -17.84 -18.56
C PRO A 261 4.98 -19.04 -19.05
N PHE A 262 6.01 -19.42 -18.29
CA PHE A 262 6.83 -20.59 -18.62
C PHE A 262 5.98 -21.87 -18.69
N ILE A 263 5.11 -22.10 -17.70
CA ILE A 263 4.18 -23.23 -17.71
C ILE A 263 3.22 -23.12 -18.89
N ALA A 264 2.62 -21.91 -19.10
CA ALA A 264 1.64 -21.70 -20.15
C ALA A 264 2.20 -21.94 -21.56
N MET A 265 3.45 -21.55 -21.83
CA MET A 265 4.12 -21.75 -23.11
C MET A 265 4.38 -23.23 -23.44
N ASN A 266 4.47 -24.09 -22.44
CA ASN A 266 4.68 -25.53 -22.62
C ASN A 266 3.37 -26.33 -22.70
N LEU A 267 2.21 -25.66 -22.57
CA LEU A 267 0.87 -26.27 -22.59
C LEU A 267 0.05 -25.69 -23.74
N THR A 268 0.33 -26.10 -24.99
CA THR A 268 -0.22 -25.51 -26.20
C THR A 268 -1.08 -26.46 -27.06
N SER A 269 -1.09 -27.76 -26.75
CA SER A 269 -1.96 -28.74 -27.44
C SER A 269 -3.33 -28.86 -26.78
N ALA A 270 -4.32 -29.45 -27.48
CA ALA A 270 -5.68 -29.62 -26.99
C ALA A 270 -5.78 -30.32 -25.63
N LYS A 271 -4.99 -31.38 -25.42
CA LYS A 271 -4.93 -32.08 -24.12
C LYS A 271 -4.24 -31.26 -23.03
N GLU A 272 -3.27 -30.44 -23.44
CA GLU A 272 -2.50 -29.60 -22.53
C GLU A 272 -3.31 -28.37 -22.08
N PHE A 273 -4.28 -27.90 -22.89
CA PHE A 273 -5.18 -26.84 -22.46
C PHE A 273 -6.06 -27.30 -21.27
N THR A 274 -6.60 -28.51 -21.29
CA THR A 274 -7.33 -29.10 -20.16
C THR A 274 -6.41 -29.31 -18.96
N LEU A 275 -5.21 -29.86 -19.17
CA LEU A 275 -4.21 -29.99 -18.11
C LEU A 275 -3.86 -28.66 -17.43
N ALA A 276 -3.78 -27.58 -18.19
CA ALA A 276 -3.53 -26.24 -17.62
C ALA A 276 -4.65 -25.81 -16.67
N ILE A 277 -5.91 -26.06 -17.01
CA ILE A 277 -7.06 -25.78 -16.14
C ILE A 277 -7.05 -26.66 -14.90
N GLU A 278 -6.75 -27.97 -15.04
CA GLU A 278 -6.63 -28.90 -13.90
C GLU A 278 -5.54 -28.44 -12.92
N ILE A 279 -4.38 -28.02 -13.43
CA ILE A 279 -3.30 -27.45 -12.62
C ILE A 279 -3.78 -26.18 -11.89
N CYS A 280 -4.46 -25.29 -12.61
CA CYS A 280 -5.02 -24.07 -12.02
C CYS A 280 -6.12 -24.39 -10.98
N ALA A 281 -6.98 -25.36 -11.23
CA ALA A 281 -8.00 -25.81 -10.31
C ALA A 281 -7.40 -26.39 -9.02
N ALA A 282 -6.39 -27.23 -9.14
CA ALA A 282 -5.64 -27.76 -7.98
C ALA A 282 -4.94 -26.63 -7.19
N ALA A 283 -4.30 -25.70 -7.89
CA ALA A 283 -3.62 -24.55 -7.27
C ALA A 283 -4.64 -23.64 -6.55
N THR A 284 -5.78 -23.32 -7.18
CA THR A 284 -6.81 -22.46 -6.58
C THR A 284 -7.55 -23.12 -5.43
N PHE A 285 -7.75 -24.44 -5.48
CA PHE A 285 -8.23 -25.22 -4.34
C PHE A 285 -7.23 -25.15 -3.16
N LEU A 286 -5.94 -25.32 -3.44
CA LEU A 286 -4.90 -25.19 -2.41
C LEU A 286 -4.87 -23.75 -1.83
N ILE A 287 -5.01 -22.72 -2.65
CA ILE A 287 -5.14 -21.32 -2.21
C ILE A 287 -6.30 -21.19 -1.22
N PHE A 288 -7.48 -21.69 -1.59
CA PHE A 288 -8.68 -21.65 -0.74
C PHE A 288 -8.45 -22.41 0.57
N ALA A 289 -7.90 -23.62 0.52
CA ALA A 289 -7.59 -24.43 1.70
C ALA A 289 -6.58 -23.74 2.64
N LEU A 290 -5.50 -23.17 2.10
CA LEU A 290 -4.48 -22.45 2.88
C LEU A 290 -5.03 -21.18 3.51
N SER A 291 -5.97 -20.49 2.86
CA SER A 291 -6.56 -19.24 3.38
C SER A 291 -7.34 -19.44 4.69
N PHE A 292 -7.84 -20.64 4.99
CA PHE A 292 -8.46 -20.94 6.30
C PHE A 292 -7.48 -20.87 7.47
N PHE A 293 -6.20 -21.13 7.22
CA PHE A 293 -5.17 -21.13 8.25
C PHE A 293 -4.63 -19.73 8.55
N ILE A 294 -4.96 -18.72 7.74
CA ILE A 294 -4.51 -17.36 7.92
C ILE A 294 -5.44 -16.63 8.91
N LYS A 295 -4.87 -16.19 10.02
CA LYS A 295 -5.54 -15.34 10.99
C LYS A 295 -5.30 -13.89 10.63
N ALA A 296 -6.19 -13.33 9.81
CA ALA A 296 -6.12 -11.90 9.46
C ALA A 296 -6.45 -11.05 10.68
N PRO A 297 -5.60 -10.07 11.06
CA PRO A 297 -5.92 -9.15 12.13
C PRO A 297 -7.14 -8.31 11.76
N GLU A 298 -8.23 -8.47 12.50
CA GLU A 298 -9.45 -7.69 12.29
C GLU A 298 -9.35 -6.36 13.02
N ARG A 299 -9.98 -5.36 12.46
CA ARG A 299 -10.03 -4.02 13.03
C ARG A 299 -11.39 -3.77 13.68
N THR A 300 -11.39 -3.22 14.89
CA THR A 300 -12.62 -2.75 15.52
C THR A 300 -13.11 -1.48 14.85
N ILE A 301 -14.34 -1.52 14.31
CA ILE A 301 -14.96 -0.41 13.59
C ILE A 301 -15.79 0.43 14.54
N LEU A 302 -15.59 1.74 14.50
CA LEU A 302 -16.35 2.70 15.30
C LEU A 302 -17.80 2.83 14.79
N PRO A 303 -18.78 3.07 15.67
CA PRO A 303 -20.15 3.37 15.24
C PRO A 303 -20.24 4.56 14.26
N GLU A 304 -19.39 5.57 14.45
CA GLU A 304 -19.27 6.74 13.57
C GLU A 304 -18.78 6.35 12.17
N GLU A 305 -17.82 5.42 12.08
CA GLU A 305 -17.32 4.88 10.81
C GLU A 305 -18.39 4.07 10.08
N LYS A 306 -19.24 3.33 10.83
CA LYS A 306 -20.40 2.62 10.26
C LYS A 306 -21.45 3.60 9.70
N ALA A 307 -21.73 4.68 10.40
CA ALA A 307 -22.65 5.73 9.92
C ALA A 307 -22.14 6.39 8.62
N ASP A 308 -20.83 6.43 8.45
CA ASP A 308 -20.17 6.97 7.28
C ASP A 308 -20.14 6.04 6.05
N LEU A 309 -20.61 4.78 6.16
CA LEU A 309 -20.66 3.83 5.04
C LEU A 309 -21.49 4.32 3.86
N HIS A 310 -22.59 5.02 4.15
CA HIS A 310 -23.53 5.53 3.14
C HIS A 310 -23.05 6.80 2.44
N LYS A 311 -22.01 7.47 2.97
CA LYS A 311 -21.49 8.68 2.35
C LYS A 311 -20.57 8.32 1.19
N ILE A 312 -20.92 8.74 -0.01
CA ILE A 312 -20.11 8.59 -1.21
C ILE A 312 -19.23 9.85 -1.33
N SER A 313 -17.91 9.67 -1.15
CA SER A 313 -16.93 10.72 -1.32
C SER A 313 -15.65 10.13 -1.93
N PHE A 314 -14.93 10.87 -2.75
CA PHE A 314 -13.74 10.40 -3.46
C PHE A 314 -12.65 9.87 -2.52
N ASP A 315 -12.37 10.55 -1.42
CA ASP A 315 -11.36 10.19 -0.40
C ASP A 315 -11.65 8.87 0.33
N ARG A 316 -12.85 8.33 0.17
CA ARG A 316 -13.25 7.03 0.74
C ARG A 316 -12.98 5.85 -0.20
N PHE A 317 -12.87 6.11 -1.48
CA PHE A 317 -12.54 5.11 -2.50
C PHE A 317 -11.08 5.19 -2.92
N PHE A 318 -10.50 6.39 -2.85
CA PHE A 318 -9.10 6.64 -3.18
C PHE A 318 -8.41 7.37 -2.03
N SER A 319 -7.27 6.84 -1.62
CA SER A 319 -6.46 7.49 -0.59
C SER A 319 -5.67 8.66 -1.19
N ILE A 320 -6.10 9.90 -0.94
CA ILE A 320 -5.41 11.11 -1.42
C ILE A 320 -3.95 11.12 -0.95
N LYS A 321 -3.67 10.61 0.28
CA LYS A 321 -2.32 10.54 0.83
C LYS A 321 -1.42 9.56 0.07
N ALA A 322 -1.99 8.46 -0.42
CA ALA A 322 -1.28 7.46 -1.21
C ALA A 322 -1.25 7.78 -2.71
N LEU A 323 -2.11 8.69 -3.19
CA LEU A 323 -2.28 8.98 -4.61
C LEU A 323 -0.96 9.41 -5.26
N ALA A 324 -0.22 10.31 -4.63
CA ALA A 324 1.03 10.84 -5.17
C ALA A 324 2.08 9.75 -5.43
N ILE A 325 2.29 8.83 -4.47
CA ILE A 325 3.23 7.71 -4.65
C ILE A 325 2.68 6.66 -5.62
N SER A 326 1.35 6.51 -5.70
CA SER A 326 0.70 5.60 -6.63
C SER A 326 0.78 6.09 -8.08
N CYS A 327 0.89 7.40 -8.33
CA CYS A 327 1.20 7.96 -9.66
C CYS A 327 2.60 7.52 -10.15
N ILE A 328 3.58 7.38 -9.25
CA ILE A 328 4.89 6.84 -9.62
C ILE A 328 4.76 5.36 -10.00
N ALA A 329 3.94 4.59 -9.28
CA ALA A 329 3.66 3.20 -9.63
C ALA A 329 2.93 3.08 -11.00
N LEU A 330 1.99 3.99 -11.32
CA LEU A 330 1.34 4.07 -12.63
C LEU A 330 2.38 4.24 -13.74
N MET A 331 3.31 5.19 -13.59
CA MET A 331 4.36 5.43 -14.57
C MET A 331 5.27 4.20 -14.74
N ALA A 332 5.62 3.53 -13.64
CA ALA A 332 6.35 2.26 -13.70
C ALA A 332 5.54 1.17 -14.42
N GLY A 333 4.24 1.11 -14.20
CA GLY A 333 3.31 0.22 -14.91
C GLY A 333 3.31 0.47 -16.41
N VAL A 334 3.19 1.73 -16.84
CA VAL A 334 3.27 2.12 -18.27
C VAL A 334 4.59 1.67 -18.88
N CYS A 335 5.72 1.94 -18.21
CA CYS A 335 7.05 1.54 -18.71
C CYS A 335 7.18 0.02 -18.85
N SER A 336 6.81 -0.75 -17.83
CA SER A 336 6.98 -2.21 -17.87
C SER A 336 6.04 -2.90 -18.85
N SER A 337 4.86 -2.33 -19.06
CA SER A 337 3.87 -2.89 -19.99
C SER A 337 4.32 -2.86 -21.45
N THR A 338 5.16 -1.90 -21.84
CA THR A 338 5.76 -1.87 -23.20
C THR A 338 6.67 -3.07 -23.42
N VAL A 339 7.42 -3.47 -22.39
CA VAL A 339 8.27 -4.67 -22.44
C VAL A 339 7.42 -5.94 -22.52
N LEU A 340 6.42 -6.06 -21.63
CA LEU A 340 5.54 -7.23 -21.61
C LEU A 340 4.79 -7.43 -22.93
N SER A 341 4.40 -6.34 -23.61
CA SER A 341 3.58 -6.39 -24.81
C SER A 341 4.38 -6.44 -26.11
N PHE A 342 5.52 -5.77 -26.16
CA PHE A 342 6.20 -5.55 -27.44
C PHE A 342 7.57 -6.21 -27.55
N LEU A 343 8.15 -6.75 -26.47
CA LEU A 343 9.51 -7.29 -26.49
C LEU A 343 9.68 -8.39 -27.56
N GLY A 344 8.74 -9.32 -27.63
CA GLY A 344 8.80 -10.42 -28.61
C GLY A 344 8.76 -9.94 -30.06
N ALA A 345 7.85 -9.00 -30.38
CA ALA A 345 7.77 -8.39 -31.70
C ALA A 345 9.01 -7.54 -32.02
N TYR A 346 9.50 -6.81 -31.03
CA TYR A 346 10.68 -5.97 -31.18
C TYR A 346 11.95 -6.78 -31.42
N THR A 347 12.21 -7.82 -30.62
CA THR A 347 13.38 -8.69 -30.79
C THR A 347 13.38 -9.41 -32.14
N ALA A 348 12.22 -9.87 -32.60
CA ALA A 348 12.06 -10.42 -33.94
C ALA A 348 12.36 -9.38 -35.02
N HIS A 349 11.88 -8.13 -34.85
CA HIS A 349 12.10 -7.05 -35.80
C HIS A 349 13.57 -6.64 -35.95
N ILE A 350 14.33 -6.62 -34.85
CA ILE A 350 15.77 -6.27 -34.86
C ILE A 350 16.69 -7.48 -35.04
N GLY A 351 16.13 -8.68 -35.27
CA GLY A 351 16.89 -9.90 -35.52
C GLY A 351 17.57 -10.53 -34.29
N ILE A 352 17.21 -10.13 -33.07
CA ILE A 352 17.69 -10.73 -31.82
C ILE A 352 16.78 -11.91 -31.46
N THR A 353 17.16 -13.14 -31.91
CA THR A 353 16.40 -14.38 -31.68
C THR A 353 17.09 -15.32 -30.69
N GLY A 354 18.27 -14.96 -30.21
CA GLY A 354 19.10 -15.76 -29.35
C GLY A 354 18.79 -15.63 -27.85
N ILE A 355 19.83 -15.73 -27.03
CA ILE A 355 19.75 -15.65 -25.57
C ILE A 355 19.20 -14.29 -25.11
N GLY A 356 19.42 -13.23 -25.87
CA GLY A 356 18.90 -11.89 -25.54
C GLY A 356 17.39 -11.81 -25.47
N ALA A 357 16.67 -12.53 -26.31
CA ALA A 357 15.22 -12.61 -26.29
C ALA A 357 14.69 -13.58 -25.23
N THR A 358 15.22 -14.81 -25.22
CA THR A 358 14.74 -15.88 -24.33
C THR A 358 15.16 -15.70 -22.88
N GLY A 359 16.41 -15.23 -22.66
CA GLY A 359 16.99 -14.98 -21.34
C GLY A 359 16.53 -13.67 -20.68
N PHE A 360 15.89 -12.78 -21.41
CA PHE A 360 15.48 -11.47 -20.91
C PHE A 360 14.66 -11.56 -19.62
N PHE A 361 13.56 -12.31 -19.67
CA PHE A 361 12.66 -12.45 -18.51
C PHE A 361 13.32 -13.19 -17.35
N LEU A 362 14.25 -14.10 -17.63
CA LEU A 362 15.01 -14.77 -16.58
C LEU A 362 15.95 -13.80 -15.84
N CYS A 363 16.69 -12.97 -16.58
CA CYS A 363 17.55 -11.92 -16.01
C CYS A 363 16.72 -10.87 -15.25
N PHE A 364 15.61 -10.44 -15.82
CA PHE A 364 14.67 -9.54 -15.18
C PHE A 364 14.15 -10.11 -13.83
N ALA A 365 13.70 -11.38 -13.83
CA ALA A 365 13.18 -12.02 -12.65
C ALA A 365 14.28 -12.22 -11.58
N ALA A 366 15.46 -12.66 -11.97
CA ALA A 366 16.60 -12.86 -11.07
C ALA A 366 17.01 -11.56 -10.38
N THR A 367 17.12 -10.46 -11.14
CA THR A 367 17.48 -9.16 -10.57
C THR A 367 16.37 -8.59 -9.69
N SER A 368 15.11 -8.71 -10.11
CA SER A 368 13.97 -8.32 -9.28
C SER A 368 13.89 -9.13 -7.99
N PHE A 369 14.22 -10.42 -8.04
CA PHE A 369 14.25 -11.29 -6.86
C PHE A 369 15.29 -10.83 -5.84
N ILE A 370 16.50 -10.56 -6.30
CA ILE A 370 17.62 -10.12 -5.44
C ILE A 370 17.36 -8.69 -4.91
N SER A 371 16.83 -7.80 -5.75
CA SER A 371 16.64 -6.39 -5.38
C SER A 371 15.60 -6.16 -4.29
N ARG A 372 14.50 -6.91 -4.25
CA ARG A 372 13.39 -6.66 -3.35
C ARG A 372 13.71 -6.75 -1.86
N PRO A 373 14.39 -7.79 -1.34
CA PRO A 373 14.80 -7.82 0.06
C PRO A 373 15.79 -6.71 0.40
N LEU A 374 16.75 -6.45 -0.50
CA LEU A 374 17.76 -5.40 -0.32
C LEU A 374 17.10 -4.01 -0.24
N THR A 375 16.26 -3.69 -1.21
CA THR A 375 15.61 -2.37 -1.29
C THR A 375 14.55 -2.18 -0.22
N GLY A 376 13.88 -3.26 0.20
CA GLY A 376 12.99 -3.24 1.36
C GLY A 376 13.74 -2.89 2.65
N TYR A 377 14.91 -3.49 2.86
CA TYR A 377 15.80 -3.14 3.97
C TYR A 377 16.29 -1.69 3.90
N LEU A 378 16.73 -1.25 2.71
CA LEU A 378 17.17 0.13 2.50
C LEU A 378 16.03 1.13 2.75
N LEU A 379 14.81 0.81 2.32
CA LEU A 379 13.63 1.63 2.55
C LEU A 379 13.36 1.83 4.05
N ASP A 380 13.42 0.75 4.82
CA ASP A 380 13.15 0.77 6.26
C ASP A 380 14.24 1.52 7.05
N HIS A 381 15.51 1.51 6.59
CA HIS A 381 16.63 2.08 7.33
C HIS A 381 17.03 3.50 6.87
N PHE A 382 16.83 3.82 5.61
CA PHE A 382 17.31 5.07 5.02
C PHE A 382 16.19 5.92 4.40
N GLY A 383 14.96 5.37 4.35
CA GLY A 383 13.79 6.06 3.81
C GLY A 383 13.62 5.94 2.30
N GLY A 384 12.51 6.50 1.79
CA GLY A 384 12.07 6.30 0.42
C GLY A 384 12.95 6.92 -0.65
N ASN A 385 13.56 8.08 -0.37
CA ASN A 385 14.31 8.81 -1.37
C ASN A 385 15.52 8.02 -1.90
N ILE A 386 16.24 7.31 -1.01
CA ILE A 386 17.44 6.54 -1.38
C ILE A 386 17.12 5.32 -2.24
N VAL A 387 15.87 4.90 -2.26
CA VAL A 387 15.40 3.73 -2.99
C VAL A 387 14.73 4.13 -4.31
N ILE A 388 13.84 5.13 -4.28
CA ILE A 388 13.01 5.49 -5.44
C ILE A 388 13.83 6.17 -6.54
N TYR A 389 14.75 7.09 -6.20
CA TYR A 389 15.56 7.76 -7.23
C TYR A 389 16.43 6.78 -8.03
N PRO A 390 17.27 5.93 -7.40
CA PRO A 390 18.06 4.95 -8.16
C PRO A 390 17.18 3.98 -8.96
N ALA A 391 16.03 3.58 -8.42
CA ALA A 391 15.13 2.66 -9.12
C ALA A 391 14.57 3.27 -10.41
N LEU A 392 14.12 4.53 -10.38
CA LEU A 392 13.63 5.23 -11.56
C LEU A 392 14.75 5.49 -12.57
N ILE A 393 15.97 5.82 -12.11
CA ILE A 393 17.15 5.97 -12.98
C ILE A 393 17.46 4.63 -13.66
N CYS A 394 17.53 3.52 -12.91
CA CYS A 394 17.75 2.19 -13.47
C CYS A 394 16.68 1.82 -14.49
N MET A 395 15.43 2.17 -14.25
CA MET A 395 14.33 1.92 -15.18
C MET A 395 14.49 2.73 -16.48
N ALA A 396 14.92 4.01 -16.39
CA ALA A 396 15.20 4.83 -17.57
C ALA A 396 16.40 4.28 -18.38
N VAL A 397 17.48 3.90 -17.67
CA VAL A 397 18.66 3.26 -18.28
C VAL A 397 18.29 1.94 -18.97
N ALA A 398 17.46 1.12 -18.33
CA ALA A 398 16.94 -0.12 -18.90
C ALA A 398 16.24 0.11 -20.24
N MET A 399 15.32 1.09 -20.26
CA MET A 399 14.57 1.45 -21.48
C MET A 399 15.49 1.98 -22.59
N GLY A 400 16.54 2.72 -22.21
CA GLY A 400 17.59 3.15 -23.15
C GLY A 400 18.32 1.97 -23.77
N PHE A 401 18.80 1.01 -22.97
CA PHE A 401 19.47 -0.20 -23.45
C PHE A 401 18.55 -1.03 -24.35
N ILE A 402 17.29 -1.24 -23.96
CA ILE A 402 16.32 -1.98 -24.77
C ILE A 402 16.04 -1.27 -26.09
N GLY A 403 15.75 0.04 -26.05
CA GLY A 403 15.37 0.82 -27.24
C GLY A 403 16.51 0.99 -28.26
N THR A 404 17.78 0.87 -27.84
CA THR A 404 18.96 0.96 -28.71
C THR A 404 19.68 -0.38 -28.87
N ALA A 405 19.06 -1.50 -28.45
CA ALA A 405 19.68 -2.80 -28.49
C ALA A 405 19.99 -3.26 -29.93
N SER A 406 21.22 -3.67 -30.16
CA SER A 406 21.71 -4.31 -31.39
C SER A 406 22.37 -5.66 -31.14
N THR A 407 22.50 -6.03 -29.85
CA THR A 407 23.15 -7.29 -29.41
C THR A 407 22.37 -7.94 -28.27
N ASP A 408 22.53 -9.26 -28.14
CA ASP A 408 21.97 -10.02 -27.00
C ASP A 408 22.44 -9.44 -25.65
N ALA A 409 23.72 -9.04 -25.56
CA ALA A 409 24.28 -8.47 -24.34
C ALA A 409 23.59 -7.16 -23.93
N ALA A 410 23.31 -6.24 -24.87
CA ALA A 410 22.60 -5.00 -24.58
C ALA A 410 21.18 -5.29 -24.07
N MET A 411 20.49 -6.27 -24.65
CA MET A 411 19.15 -6.69 -24.24
C MET A 411 19.17 -7.26 -22.81
N LEU A 412 20.13 -8.12 -22.47
CA LEU A 412 20.28 -8.70 -21.13
C LEU A 412 20.66 -7.66 -20.08
N ILE A 413 21.53 -6.70 -20.41
CA ILE A 413 21.86 -5.57 -19.54
C ILE A 413 20.60 -4.74 -19.27
N GLY A 414 19.80 -4.45 -20.31
CA GLY A 414 18.50 -3.80 -20.16
C GLY A 414 17.57 -4.56 -19.20
N ALA A 415 17.54 -5.90 -19.31
CA ALA A 415 16.74 -6.75 -18.41
C ALA A 415 17.19 -6.65 -16.94
N LEU A 416 18.51 -6.65 -16.69
CA LEU A 416 19.06 -6.51 -15.34
C LEU A 416 18.66 -5.17 -14.70
N PHE A 417 18.84 -4.07 -15.44
CA PHE A 417 18.44 -2.74 -14.96
C PHE A 417 16.93 -2.61 -14.78
N LEU A 418 16.13 -3.21 -15.68
CA LEU A 418 14.67 -3.20 -15.56
C LEU A 418 14.21 -3.99 -14.33
N GLY A 419 14.79 -5.16 -14.09
CA GLY A 419 14.48 -6.00 -12.94
C GLY A 419 14.71 -5.26 -11.62
N PHE A 420 15.85 -4.59 -11.49
CA PHE A 420 16.14 -3.74 -10.34
C PHE A 420 15.16 -2.53 -10.28
N GLY A 421 15.04 -1.78 -11.37
CA GLY A 421 14.25 -0.55 -11.42
C GLY A 421 12.77 -0.78 -11.17
N TYR A 422 12.13 -1.62 -11.96
CA TYR A 422 10.70 -1.93 -11.83
C TYR A 422 10.38 -2.68 -10.53
N GLY A 423 11.16 -3.71 -10.21
CA GLY A 423 10.97 -4.51 -9.00
C GLY A 423 11.04 -3.66 -7.74
N THR A 424 12.03 -2.80 -7.65
CA THR A 424 12.22 -1.86 -6.53
C THR A 424 11.12 -0.80 -6.48
N THR A 425 10.83 -0.14 -7.62
CA THR A 425 9.82 0.93 -7.66
C THR A 425 8.46 0.41 -7.22
N THR A 426 7.99 -0.72 -7.75
CA THR A 426 6.68 -1.26 -7.41
C THR A 426 6.58 -1.68 -5.94
N ALA A 427 7.56 -2.41 -5.41
CA ALA A 427 7.55 -2.84 -4.01
C ALA A 427 7.62 -1.63 -3.04
N SER A 428 8.50 -0.67 -3.32
CA SER A 428 8.67 0.51 -2.48
C SER A 428 7.47 1.45 -2.55
N CYS A 429 6.89 1.68 -3.73
CA CYS A 429 5.67 2.49 -3.87
C CYS A 429 4.50 1.87 -3.10
N HIS A 430 4.36 0.53 -3.12
CA HIS A 430 3.35 -0.16 -2.33
C HIS A 430 3.56 0.03 -0.82
N ALA A 431 4.79 -0.21 -0.33
CA ALA A 431 5.13 -0.02 1.07
C ALA A 431 4.88 1.43 1.53
N LEU A 432 5.27 2.42 0.72
CA LEU A 432 5.08 3.83 1.01
C LEU A 432 3.60 4.24 0.93
N ALA A 433 2.80 3.68 0.01
CA ALA A 433 1.36 3.93 -0.06
C ALA A 433 0.65 3.48 1.22
N VAL A 434 0.99 2.29 1.72
CA VAL A 434 0.50 1.79 3.02
C VAL A 434 1.02 2.65 4.17
N HIS A 435 2.29 3.06 4.12
CA HIS A 435 2.90 3.91 5.15
C HIS A 435 2.23 5.29 5.24
N CYS A 436 1.84 5.90 4.13
CA CYS A 436 1.16 7.20 4.11
C CYS A 436 -0.25 7.16 4.70
N ALA A 437 -0.92 6.02 4.65
CA ALA A 437 -2.31 5.90 5.04
C ALA A 437 -2.47 5.77 6.57
N PRO A 438 -3.53 6.35 7.15
CA PRO A 438 -3.95 6.01 8.50
C PRO A 438 -4.30 4.53 8.59
N MET A 439 -4.18 3.94 9.80
CA MET A 439 -4.47 2.51 10.02
C MET A 439 -5.87 2.07 9.56
N HIS A 440 -6.84 2.99 9.56
CA HIS A 440 -8.22 2.72 9.12
C HIS A 440 -8.42 2.87 7.60
N GLN A 441 -7.41 3.27 6.85
CA GLN A 441 -7.46 3.44 5.39
C GLN A 441 -6.42 2.59 4.65
N VAL A 442 -5.79 1.61 5.31
CA VAL A 442 -4.78 0.75 4.70
C VAL A 442 -5.34 0.00 3.48
N GLY A 443 -6.56 -0.53 3.58
CA GLY A 443 -7.24 -1.18 2.44
C GLY A 443 -7.46 -0.24 1.26
N VAL A 444 -7.92 0.99 1.52
CA VAL A 444 -8.13 2.03 0.48
C VAL A 444 -6.80 2.46 -0.15
N ALA A 445 -5.73 2.61 0.65
CA ALA A 445 -4.41 2.96 0.13
C ALA A 445 -3.81 1.86 -0.76
N THR A 446 -3.93 0.61 -0.32
CA THR A 446 -3.53 -0.58 -1.08
C THR A 446 -4.29 -0.67 -2.40
N SER A 447 -5.61 -0.47 -2.35
CA SER A 447 -6.46 -0.44 -3.54
C SER A 447 -6.06 0.69 -4.49
N THR A 448 -5.86 1.92 -3.98
CA THR A 448 -5.41 3.07 -4.79
C THR A 448 -4.10 2.76 -5.51
N TYR A 449 -3.14 2.17 -4.81
CA TYR A 449 -1.86 1.76 -5.40
C TYR A 449 -2.05 0.76 -6.55
N PHE A 450 -2.79 -0.32 -6.33
CA PHE A 450 -2.97 -1.34 -7.35
C PHE A 450 -3.79 -0.85 -8.54
N VAL A 451 -4.83 -0.04 -8.31
CA VAL A 451 -5.64 0.53 -9.40
C VAL A 451 -4.77 1.37 -10.33
N LEU A 452 -3.90 2.23 -9.79
CA LEU A 452 -3.04 3.06 -10.63
C LEU A 452 -1.95 2.23 -11.32
N LEU A 453 -1.36 1.25 -10.65
CA LEU A 453 -0.37 0.35 -11.25
C LEU A 453 -0.97 -0.45 -12.42
N ASP A 454 -2.12 -1.11 -12.18
CA ASP A 454 -2.80 -1.94 -13.18
C ASP A 454 -3.34 -1.09 -14.34
N PHE A 455 -3.82 0.12 -14.06
CA PHE A 455 -4.22 1.07 -15.09
C PHE A 455 -3.03 1.46 -15.98
N GLY A 456 -1.85 1.70 -15.38
CA GLY A 456 -0.62 1.95 -16.13
C GLY A 456 -0.23 0.77 -17.02
N ILE A 457 -0.33 -0.46 -16.49
CA ILE A 457 -0.05 -1.68 -17.25
C ILE A 457 -1.05 -1.86 -18.39
N GLY A 458 -2.33 -1.57 -18.17
CA GLY A 458 -3.38 -1.75 -19.18
C GLY A 458 -3.35 -0.68 -20.29
N VAL A 459 -3.13 0.58 -19.92
CA VAL A 459 -3.18 1.72 -20.86
C VAL A 459 -1.86 1.92 -21.60
N GLY A 460 -0.73 1.51 -20.98
CA GLY A 460 0.61 1.69 -21.55
C GLY A 460 0.78 1.17 -22.96
N PRO A 461 0.44 -0.11 -23.25
CA PRO A 461 0.57 -0.67 -24.58
C PRO A 461 -0.32 0.03 -25.63
N TYR A 462 -1.52 0.45 -25.22
CA TYR A 462 -2.42 1.17 -26.11
C TYR A 462 -1.87 2.55 -26.47
N THR A 463 -1.45 3.33 -25.48
CA THR A 463 -0.97 4.70 -25.67
C THR A 463 0.38 4.74 -26.40
N LEU A 464 1.37 3.98 -25.92
CA LEU A 464 2.71 3.97 -26.52
C LEU A 464 2.75 3.13 -27.81
N GLY A 465 1.97 2.05 -27.87
CA GLY A 465 1.87 1.19 -29.05
C GLY A 465 1.30 1.88 -30.28
N SER A 466 0.43 2.88 -30.10
CA SER A 466 -0.11 3.68 -31.21
C SER A 466 0.97 4.44 -31.99
N PHE A 467 2.14 4.65 -31.39
CA PHE A 467 3.27 5.30 -32.04
C PHE A 467 4.17 4.34 -32.82
N VAL A 468 4.04 3.02 -32.63
CA VAL A 468 4.87 2.02 -33.34
C VAL A 468 4.81 2.15 -34.86
N PRO A 469 3.63 2.33 -35.51
CA PRO A 469 3.56 2.44 -36.98
C PRO A 469 4.28 3.68 -37.54
N ALA A 470 4.32 4.77 -36.77
CA ALA A 470 4.92 6.04 -37.19
C ALA A 470 6.40 6.16 -36.85
N PHE A 471 6.83 5.66 -35.68
CA PHE A 471 8.16 5.91 -35.12
C PHE A 471 8.96 4.64 -34.83
N GLY A 472 8.35 3.46 -34.98
CA GLY A 472 8.98 2.17 -34.70
C GLY A 472 9.03 1.80 -33.20
N PHE A 473 9.45 0.57 -32.92
CA PHE A 473 9.51 0.05 -31.54
C PHE A 473 10.56 0.75 -30.67
N SER A 474 11.73 1.12 -31.22
CA SER A 474 12.80 1.81 -30.48
C SER A 474 12.28 3.10 -29.84
N PHE A 475 11.46 3.87 -30.53
CA PHE A 475 10.84 5.08 -30.01
C PHE A 475 9.98 4.81 -28.77
N VAL A 476 9.20 3.73 -28.78
CA VAL A 476 8.33 3.35 -27.64
C VAL A 476 9.15 3.12 -26.37
N TYR A 477 10.28 2.43 -26.46
CA TYR A 477 11.16 2.20 -25.32
C TYR A 477 11.85 3.48 -24.85
N ILE A 478 12.34 4.31 -25.78
CA ILE A 478 12.95 5.61 -25.42
C ILE A 478 11.91 6.52 -24.76
N ALA A 479 10.68 6.56 -25.28
CA ALA A 479 9.58 7.30 -24.68
C ALA A 479 9.21 6.78 -23.27
N ALA A 480 9.21 5.45 -23.08
CA ALA A 480 9.02 4.85 -21.76
C ALA A 480 10.16 5.24 -20.80
N GLY A 481 11.41 5.31 -21.27
CA GLY A 481 12.53 5.83 -20.50
C GLY A 481 12.35 7.29 -20.10
N ALA A 482 11.87 8.13 -21.03
CA ALA A 482 11.55 9.53 -20.73
C ALA A 482 10.42 9.66 -19.69
N ILE A 483 9.39 8.81 -19.75
CA ILE A 483 8.34 8.73 -18.72
C ILE A 483 8.96 8.41 -17.35
N SER A 484 9.92 7.50 -17.27
CA SER A 484 10.61 7.19 -16.00
C SER A 484 11.39 8.40 -15.46
N LEU A 485 12.05 9.17 -16.32
CA LEU A 485 12.75 10.42 -15.94
C LEU A 485 11.75 11.50 -15.47
N ILE A 486 10.61 11.64 -16.15
CA ILE A 486 9.51 12.50 -15.68
C ILE A 486 9.04 12.03 -14.29
N GLY A 487 9.02 10.72 -14.05
CA GLY A 487 8.74 10.13 -12.73
C GLY A 487 9.67 10.65 -11.63
N ILE A 488 10.95 10.86 -11.92
CA ILE A 488 11.92 11.45 -10.97
C ILE A 488 11.50 12.88 -10.61
N VAL A 489 11.17 13.69 -11.62
CA VAL A 489 10.72 15.07 -11.43
C VAL A 489 9.42 15.11 -10.63
N LEU A 490 8.46 14.26 -11.00
CA LEU A 490 7.17 14.16 -10.31
C LEU A 490 7.35 13.72 -8.84
N TYR A 491 8.20 12.71 -8.59
CA TYR A 491 8.52 12.27 -7.24
C TYR A 491 9.13 13.39 -6.40
N TYR A 492 10.06 14.17 -6.97
CA TYR A 492 10.66 15.32 -6.29
C TYR A 492 9.59 16.35 -5.88
N TYR A 493 8.76 16.80 -6.83
CA TYR A 493 7.78 17.86 -6.55
C TYR A 493 6.64 17.42 -5.63
N LEU A 494 6.14 16.19 -5.77
CA LEU A 494 5.00 15.71 -5.00
C LEU A 494 5.39 15.22 -3.59
N LEU A 495 6.60 14.69 -3.42
CA LEU A 495 6.95 13.91 -2.23
C LEU A 495 8.28 14.32 -1.60
N ALA A 496 9.39 14.31 -2.35
CA ALA A 496 10.71 14.49 -1.78
C ALA A 496 10.94 15.94 -1.28
N ARG A 497 10.45 16.93 -2.01
CA ARG A 497 10.50 18.35 -1.62
C ARG A 497 9.87 18.61 -0.26
N HIS A 498 8.86 17.84 0.10
CA HIS A 498 8.14 17.96 1.38
C HIS A 498 8.70 17.04 2.46
N HIS A 499 9.88 16.48 2.27
CA HIS A 499 10.56 15.56 3.20
C HIS A 499 9.71 14.36 3.67
N ARG A 500 8.62 14.00 2.96
CA ARG A 500 7.63 13.01 3.40
C ARG A 500 8.20 11.63 3.66
N PHE A 501 9.23 11.22 2.90
CA PHE A 501 9.83 9.89 2.97
C PHE A 501 11.29 9.90 3.43
N THR A 502 11.69 10.92 4.16
CA THR A 502 12.95 10.88 4.91
C THR A 502 12.82 9.92 6.08
N ARG A 503 13.91 9.28 6.47
CA ARG A 503 13.93 8.34 7.61
C ARG A 503 13.29 8.93 8.86
N HIS A 504 13.69 10.13 9.23
CA HIS A 504 13.20 10.82 10.41
C HIS A 504 11.68 11.05 10.38
N GLN A 505 11.13 11.44 9.22
CA GLN A 505 9.68 11.63 9.07
C GLN A 505 8.94 10.29 9.15
N MET A 506 9.46 9.24 8.51
CA MET A 506 8.85 7.90 8.55
C MET A 506 8.82 7.31 9.96
N ASP A 507 9.86 7.54 10.75
CA ASP A 507 9.89 7.13 12.16
C ASP A 507 8.86 7.88 12.99
N ARG A 508 8.78 9.22 12.86
CA ARG A 508 7.76 10.04 13.54
C ARG A 508 6.34 9.61 13.18
N ASP A 509 6.07 9.37 11.90
CA ASP A 509 4.75 8.92 11.43
C ASP A 509 4.40 7.54 12.00
N SER A 510 5.36 6.64 12.10
CA SER A 510 5.19 5.30 12.67
C SER A 510 4.90 5.36 14.17
N GLU A 511 5.60 6.22 14.91
CA GLU A 511 5.37 6.45 16.35
C GLU A 511 4.00 7.10 16.59
N ALA A 512 3.64 8.12 15.83
CA ALA A 512 2.34 8.77 15.91
C ALA A 512 1.20 7.78 15.66
N LYS A 513 1.31 6.92 14.64
CA LYS A 513 0.32 5.86 14.37
C LYS A 513 0.19 4.88 15.52
N THR A 514 1.31 4.47 16.12
CA THR A 514 1.32 3.56 17.26
C THR A 514 0.63 4.19 18.46
N ILE A 515 0.92 5.47 18.76
CA ILE A 515 0.28 6.21 19.87
C ILE A 515 -1.23 6.35 19.62
N ILE A 516 -1.63 6.70 18.40
CA ILE A 516 -3.05 6.83 18.02
C ILE A 516 -3.78 5.48 18.18
N ALA A 517 -3.18 4.39 17.72
CA ALA A 517 -3.74 3.06 17.86
C ALA A 517 -3.91 2.66 19.33
N GLN A 518 -2.90 2.89 20.18
CA GLN A 518 -2.96 2.63 21.62
C GLN A 518 -4.01 3.50 22.34
N ARG A 519 -4.10 4.80 22.01
CA ARG A 519 -5.12 5.70 22.57
C ARG A 519 -6.53 5.27 22.19
N ARG A 520 -6.70 4.86 20.93
CA ARG A 520 -7.98 4.35 20.41
C ARG A 520 -8.40 3.09 21.14
N GLN A 521 -7.49 2.15 21.35
CA GLN A 521 -7.74 0.92 22.09
C GLN A 521 -8.15 1.21 23.55
N ARG A 522 -7.39 2.05 24.27
CA ARG A 522 -7.72 2.46 25.64
C ARG A 522 -9.09 3.17 25.74
N PHE A 523 -9.45 3.95 24.74
CA PHE A 523 -10.77 4.59 24.69
C PHE A 523 -11.90 3.57 24.59
N TYR A 524 -11.72 2.51 23.78
CA TYR A 524 -12.67 1.41 23.68
C TYR A 524 -12.81 0.61 24.96
N GLU A 525 -11.69 0.23 25.55
CA GLU A 525 -11.66 -0.50 26.82
C GLU A 525 -12.43 0.26 27.91
N LYS A 526 -12.24 1.58 28.01
CA LYS A 526 -13.00 2.42 28.95
C LYS A 526 -14.49 2.48 28.62
N ARG A 527 -14.87 2.54 27.36
CA ARG A 527 -16.27 2.62 26.95
C ARG A 527 -17.00 1.30 27.16
N LEU A 528 -16.34 0.18 26.96
CA LEU A 528 -16.87 -1.15 27.27
C LEU A 528 -16.98 -1.37 28.79
N ALA A 529 -15.99 -0.94 29.56
CA ALA A 529 -16.01 -1.03 31.02
C ALA A 529 -17.04 -0.09 31.71
N GLY A 530 -17.47 0.99 31.03
CA GLY A 530 -18.51 1.89 31.52
C GLY A 530 -19.91 1.56 31.02
N ALA A 531 -20.06 0.57 30.16
CA ALA A 531 -21.35 0.09 29.64
C ALA A 531 -21.90 -1.11 30.47
N HIS A 532 -21.17 -1.55 31.49
CA HIS A 532 -21.58 -2.47 32.56
C HIS A 532 -21.76 -1.72 33.87
#